data_67ba6e43613c3fbf741ac23bb3b48167
#
_entry.id   67ba6e43613c3fbf741ac23bb3b48167
#
_cell.length_a   1.000
_cell.length_b   1.000
_cell.length_c   1.000
_cell.angle_alpha   90.00
_cell.angle_beta   90.00
_cell.angle_gamma   90.00
#
_symmetry.space_group_name_H-M   'P 1'
#
loop_
_entity.id
_entity.type
_entity.pdbx_description
1 polymer ?
#
loop_
_entity_poly.entity_id
_entity_poly.type
_entity_poly.pdbx_seq_one_letter_code
_entity_poly.pdbx_strand_id
1 'polypeptide(L)'
;DALPILNAAKLAVADINAAGGLLGRSVELVDYDDALDTNQAVSIAEKLTTKDGVVAIVSGSYSGPTRVAAPIIQAAGIPMVSAYAVHPDVVNAGDYIFSQSFPGQVQGKAGAVLAVDKLGAKRISIIAVDLDYGSELAGTFEEYAKAHGAEIVSYDKVAMSDNEFTSIITKLKQDVKPDLIYMANYYAHASEVMKQCKTLGLDVPVVGTEGVDSWQFLETAGKNADGLYLTTNMDRDTKDENTQKFMKDYRATYNK
;
A
#
# COMPACT_ATOMS: atom_id res chain seq x y z
N ASP A 1 -6.12 -7.70 1.90
CA ASP A 1 -5.97 -8.70 2.98
C ASP A 1 -5.23 -8.05 4.16
N ALA A 2 -5.95 -7.71 5.24
CA ALA A 2 -5.38 -7.11 6.45
C ALA A 2 -4.72 -8.16 7.38
N LEU A 3 -4.90 -9.44 7.09
CA LEU A 3 -4.41 -10.55 7.92
C LEU A 3 -2.88 -10.51 8.18
N PRO A 4 -2.01 -10.14 7.23
CA PRO A 4 -0.58 -10.01 7.51
C PRO A 4 -0.26 -8.95 8.57
N ILE A 5 -0.97 -7.83 8.59
CA ILE A 5 -0.77 -6.77 9.59
C ILE A 5 -1.23 -7.24 10.97
N LEU A 6 -2.41 -7.87 11.05
CA LEU A 6 -2.90 -8.44 12.30
C LEU A 6 -1.96 -9.53 12.85
N ASN A 7 -1.43 -10.38 11.98
CA ASN A 7 -0.46 -11.40 12.36
C ASN A 7 0.84 -10.78 12.90
N ALA A 8 1.33 -9.72 12.26
CA ALA A 8 2.49 -8.97 12.75
C ALA A 8 2.24 -8.34 14.12
N ALA A 9 1.06 -7.75 14.32
CA ALA A 9 0.67 -7.20 15.63
C ALA A 9 0.58 -8.28 16.71
N LYS A 10 0.00 -9.44 16.40
CA LYS A 10 -0.05 -10.60 17.32
C LYS A 10 1.35 -11.10 17.70
N LEU A 11 2.26 -11.19 16.72
CA LEU A 11 3.65 -11.59 16.97
C LEU A 11 4.35 -10.57 17.88
N ALA A 12 4.21 -9.28 17.60
CA ALA A 12 4.81 -8.22 18.41
C ALA A 12 4.28 -8.24 19.86
N VAL A 13 2.97 -8.44 20.05
CA VAL A 13 2.35 -8.56 21.39
C VAL A 13 2.87 -9.79 22.11
N ALA A 14 3.02 -10.92 21.44
CA ALA A 14 3.59 -12.14 22.02
C ALA A 14 5.03 -11.91 22.49
N ASP A 15 5.88 -11.29 21.67
CA ASP A 15 7.28 -10.97 22.02
C ASP A 15 7.35 -10.01 23.22
N ILE A 16 6.52 -8.96 23.24
CA ILE A 16 6.46 -8.01 24.34
C ILE A 16 6.07 -8.72 25.64
N ASN A 17 5.05 -9.57 25.60
CA ASN A 17 4.57 -10.28 26.77
C ASN A 17 5.58 -11.33 27.27
N ALA A 18 6.27 -12.02 26.36
CA ALA A 18 7.36 -12.93 26.71
C ALA A 18 8.55 -12.22 27.37
N ALA A 19 8.79 -10.97 27.04
CA ALA A 19 9.80 -10.11 27.68
C ALA A 19 9.35 -9.49 29.02
N GLY A 20 8.15 -9.80 29.53
CA GLY A 20 7.62 -9.30 30.80
C GLY A 20 6.60 -8.16 30.67
N GLY A 21 6.12 -7.90 29.46
CA GLY A 21 5.11 -6.88 29.18
C GLY A 21 5.66 -5.46 29.12
N LEU A 22 4.76 -4.48 29.11
CA LEU A 22 5.08 -3.05 29.16
C LEU A 22 4.85 -2.53 30.57
N LEU A 23 5.86 -1.91 31.17
CA LEU A 23 5.80 -1.40 32.54
C LEU A 23 5.32 -2.46 33.56
N GLY A 24 5.69 -3.74 33.36
CA GLY A 24 5.29 -4.84 34.22
C GLY A 24 3.85 -5.33 34.02
N ARG A 25 3.19 -4.92 32.95
CA ARG A 25 1.81 -5.30 32.61
C ARG A 25 1.77 -6.00 31.26
N SER A 26 0.97 -7.05 31.16
CA SER A 26 0.72 -7.71 29.87
C SER A 26 -0.04 -6.79 28.93
N VAL A 27 0.30 -6.88 27.64
CA VAL A 27 -0.41 -6.21 26.56
C VAL A 27 -1.51 -7.16 26.05
N GLU A 28 -2.71 -6.63 25.93
CA GLU A 28 -3.85 -7.30 25.29
C GLU A 28 -4.15 -6.62 23.95
N LEU A 29 -4.36 -7.42 22.91
CA LEU A 29 -4.72 -6.92 21.58
C LEU A 29 -6.24 -7.05 21.40
N VAL A 30 -6.88 -5.91 21.09
CA VAL A 30 -8.29 -5.84 20.68
C VAL A 30 -8.30 -5.55 19.18
N ASP A 31 -8.84 -6.45 18.37
CA ASP A 31 -8.82 -6.33 16.92
C ASP A 31 -10.23 -6.27 16.31
N TYR A 32 -10.36 -5.46 15.27
CA TYR A 32 -11.56 -5.29 14.46
C TYR A 32 -11.19 -5.22 12.99
N ASP A 33 -12.09 -5.67 12.11
CA ASP A 33 -11.99 -5.55 10.67
C ASP A 33 -13.02 -4.52 10.17
N ASP A 34 -12.57 -3.48 9.50
CA ASP A 34 -13.43 -2.46 8.89
C ASP A 34 -13.93 -2.85 7.49
N ALA A 35 -13.49 -3.98 6.96
CA ALA A 35 -13.86 -4.49 5.64
C ALA A 35 -13.71 -3.47 4.49
N LEU A 36 -12.77 -2.52 4.62
CA LEU A 36 -12.58 -1.39 3.70
C LEU A 36 -13.78 -0.42 3.65
N ASP A 37 -14.67 -0.47 4.64
CA ASP A 37 -15.84 0.40 4.75
C ASP A 37 -15.55 1.57 5.71
N THR A 38 -15.69 2.80 5.20
CA THR A 38 -15.39 4.02 5.97
C THR A 38 -16.38 4.23 7.13
N ASN A 39 -17.64 3.80 7.02
CA ASN A 39 -18.61 3.93 8.11
C ASN A 39 -18.30 2.92 9.23
N GLN A 40 -17.87 1.71 8.85
CA GLN A 40 -17.38 0.74 9.85
C GLN A 40 -16.13 1.26 10.56
N ALA A 41 -15.18 1.83 9.83
CA ALA A 41 -13.97 2.42 10.41
C ALA A 41 -14.29 3.51 11.44
N VAL A 42 -15.25 4.40 11.15
CA VAL A 42 -15.76 5.41 12.11
C VAL A 42 -16.34 4.73 13.36
N SER A 43 -17.23 3.77 13.19
CA SER A 43 -17.87 3.05 14.29
C SER A 43 -16.89 2.29 15.18
N ILE A 44 -15.86 1.68 14.56
CA ILE A 44 -14.77 0.98 15.26
C ILE A 44 -13.91 1.99 16.04
N ALA A 45 -13.54 3.12 15.43
CA ALA A 45 -12.76 4.17 16.09
C ALA A 45 -13.50 4.71 17.33
N GLU A 46 -14.81 4.99 17.21
CA GLU A 46 -15.64 5.40 18.34
C GLU A 46 -15.68 4.33 19.45
N LYS A 47 -15.82 3.05 19.06
CA LYS A 47 -15.85 1.95 20.02
C LYS A 47 -14.53 1.79 20.75
N LEU A 48 -13.41 1.76 20.04
CA LEU A 48 -12.06 1.65 20.61
C LEU A 48 -11.78 2.80 21.59
N THR A 49 -12.19 4.03 21.25
CA THR A 49 -11.89 5.22 22.04
C THR A 49 -12.82 5.43 23.24
N THR A 50 -14.05 4.89 23.21
CA THR A 50 -15.05 5.17 24.26
C THR A 50 -15.45 3.96 25.09
N LYS A 51 -15.33 2.74 24.58
CA LYS A 51 -15.84 1.52 25.24
C LYS A 51 -14.74 0.53 25.61
N ASP A 52 -13.78 0.31 24.73
CA ASP A 52 -12.81 -0.77 24.89
C ASP A 52 -11.62 -0.34 25.77
N GLY A 53 -11.47 0.96 26.04
CA GLY A 53 -10.44 1.48 26.95
C GLY A 53 -9.02 1.27 26.46
N VAL A 54 -8.81 1.23 25.15
CA VAL A 54 -7.47 1.03 24.56
C VAL A 54 -6.57 2.24 24.84
N VAL A 55 -5.28 1.99 25.00
CA VAL A 55 -4.28 3.04 25.33
C VAL A 55 -3.43 3.45 24.13
N ALA A 56 -3.45 2.66 23.07
CA ALA A 56 -2.79 2.95 21.78
C ALA A 56 -3.47 2.16 20.67
N ILE A 57 -3.35 2.63 19.45
CA ILE A 57 -3.95 2.00 18.27
C ILE A 57 -2.89 1.79 17.20
N VAL A 58 -2.87 0.60 16.61
CA VAL A 58 -2.18 0.32 15.34
C VAL A 58 -3.27 0.18 14.27
N SER A 59 -3.23 1.00 13.26
CA SER A 59 -4.26 1.07 12.24
C SER A 59 -3.68 1.34 10.87
N GLY A 60 -4.51 1.23 9.87
CA GLY A 60 -4.26 1.80 8.57
C GLY A 60 -3.67 0.86 7.55
N SER A 61 -4.39 -0.21 7.25
CA SER A 61 -4.12 -0.97 6.03
C SER A 61 -4.47 -0.15 4.78
N TYR A 62 -5.52 0.67 4.85
CA TYR A 62 -6.01 1.45 3.70
C TYR A 62 -6.22 2.92 4.07
N SER A 63 -5.91 3.82 3.13
CA SER A 63 -5.95 5.27 3.33
C SER A 63 -7.37 5.78 3.63
N GLY A 64 -8.39 5.34 2.90
CA GLY A 64 -9.77 5.80 3.09
C GLY A 64 -10.31 5.57 4.50
N PRO A 65 -10.39 4.33 4.99
CA PRO A 65 -10.84 4.02 6.36
C PRO A 65 -9.98 4.71 7.43
N THR A 66 -8.65 4.71 7.28
CA THR A 66 -7.76 5.33 8.28
C THR A 66 -7.95 6.85 8.34
N ARG A 67 -8.15 7.51 7.20
CA ARG A 67 -8.36 8.96 7.12
C ARG A 67 -9.62 9.42 7.87
N VAL A 68 -10.70 8.64 7.83
CA VAL A 68 -11.93 9.00 8.55
C VAL A 68 -11.88 8.63 10.02
N ALA A 69 -11.10 7.62 10.41
CA ALA A 69 -10.90 7.21 11.81
C ALA A 69 -9.94 8.14 12.57
N ALA A 70 -8.90 8.64 11.91
CA ALA A 70 -7.83 9.42 12.54
C ALA A 70 -8.30 10.65 13.34
N PRO A 71 -9.24 11.50 12.85
CA PRO A 71 -9.75 12.63 13.62
C PRO A 71 -10.46 12.23 14.92
N ILE A 72 -11.16 11.09 14.93
CA ILE A 72 -11.86 10.56 16.11
C ILE A 72 -10.85 10.13 17.17
N ILE A 73 -9.82 9.40 16.74
CA ILE A 73 -8.75 8.91 17.59
C ILE A 73 -7.93 10.09 18.14
N GLN A 74 -7.62 11.09 17.29
CA GLN A 74 -6.98 12.34 17.66
C GLN A 74 -7.77 13.08 18.76
N ALA A 75 -9.09 13.23 18.57
CA ALA A 75 -9.95 13.91 19.52
C ALA A 75 -10.01 13.20 20.88
N ALA A 76 -9.85 11.88 20.90
CA ALA A 76 -9.76 11.09 22.13
C ALA A 76 -8.39 11.17 22.82
N GLY A 77 -7.37 11.75 22.19
CA GLY A 77 -6.02 11.85 22.73
C GLY A 77 -5.30 10.49 22.84
N ILE A 78 -5.68 9.53 22.00
CA ILE A 78 -5.08 8.19 21.98
C ILE A 78 -4.05 8.14 20.83
N PRO A 79 -2.78 7.75 21.09
CA PRO A 79 -1.79 7.63 20.05
C PRO A 79 -2.16 6.52 19.07
N MET A 80 -2.09 6.83 17.77
CA MET A 80 -2.25 5.88 16.68
C MET A 80 -1.00 5.86 15.79
N VAL A 81 -0.53 4.66 15.46
CA VAL A 81 0.47 4.44 14.41
C VAL A 81 -0.22 3.78 13.23
N SER A 82 -0.27 4.48 12.11
CA SER A 82 -0.73 3.92 10.83
C SER A 82 0.34 3.01 10.25
N ALA A 83 -0.03 1.77 9.94
CA ALA A 83 0.91 0.79 9.39
C ALA A 83 1.20 1.02 7.89
N TYR A 84 0.15 1.28 7.09
CA TYR A 84 0.29 1.33 5.63
C TYR A 84 -0.46 2.48 4.93
N ALA A 85 -1.38 3.17 5.62
CA ALA A 85 -2.10 4.28 4.98
C ALA A 85 -1.14 5.43 4.64
N VAL A 86 -1.12 5.80 3.37
CA VAL A 86 -0.13 6.75 2.82
C VAL A 86 -0.71 8.14 2.54
N HIS A 87 -2.04 8.31 2.66
CA HIS A 87 -2.68 9.59 2.40
C HIS A 87 -2.26 10.64 3.46
N PRO A 88 -1.87 11.86 3.05
CA PRO A 88 -1.33 12.87 3.98
C PRO A 88 -2.33 13.29 5.06
N ASP A 89 -3.63 13.30 4.78
CA ASP A 89 -4.65 13.67 5.76
C ASP A 89 -4.71 12.71 6.96
N VAL A 90 -4.09 11.54 6.88
CA VAL A 90 -4.01 10.63 8.04
C VAL A 90 -3.18 11.28 9.13
N VAL A 91 -1.94 11.64 8.83
CA VAL A 91 -1.04 12.26 9.83
C VAL A 91 -1.37 13.73 10.09
N ASN A 92 -2.00 14.42 9.14
CA ASN A 92 -2.47 15.78 9.32
C ASN A 92 -3.68 15.89 10.27
N ALA A 93 -4.27 14.77 10.70
CA ALA A 93 -5.35 14.77 11.66
C ALA A 93 -4.92 15.28 13.05
N GLY A 94 -3.63 15.21 13.41
CA GLY A 94 -3.09 15.84 14.62
C GLY A 94 -1.90 15.13 15.26
N ASP A 95 -1.50 15.62 16.43
CA ASP A 95 -0.24 15.27 17.09
C ASP A 95 -0.20 13.87 17.72
N TYR A 96 -1.34 13.20 17.81
CA TYR A 96 -1.44 11.81 18.28
C TYR A 96 -1.38 10.79 17.15
N ILE A 97 -1.35 11.24 15.88
CA ILE A 97 -1.41 10.37 14.72
C ILE A 97 -0.06 10.31 14.04
N PHE A 98 0.49 9.11 13.97
CA PHE A 98 1.81 8.81 13.39
C PHE A 98 1.66 7.84 12.22
N SER A 99 2.62 7.83 11.31
CA SER A 99 2.73 6.82 10.25
C SER A 99 4.14 6.24 10.22
N GLN A 100 4.22 4.94 9.99
CA GLN A 100 5.50 4.28 9.73
C GLN A 100 5.80 4.15 8.23
N SER A 101 4.79 4.32 7.37
CA SER A 101 4.97 4.30 5.92
C SER A 101 5.42 5.64 5.38
N PHE A 102 6.15 5.63 4.26
CA PHE A 102 6.41 6.85 3.52
C PHE A 102 5.10 7.43 2.99
N PRO A 103 4.91 8.76 3.08
CA PRO A 103 3.74 9.42 2.50
C PRO A 103 3.59 9.15 1.01
N GLY A 104 2.36 9.15 0.51
CA GLY A 104 2.05 8.95 -0.90
C GLY A 104 2.80 9.88 -1.84
N GLN A 105 3.02 11.14 -1.41
CA GLN A 105 3.81 12.11 -2.16
C GLN A 105 5.27 11.65 -2.36
N VAL A 106 5.87 11.03 -1.37
CA VAL A 106 7.24 10.50 -1.47
C VAL A 106 7.27 9.29 -2.40
N GLN A 107 6.32 8.38 -2.26
CA GLN A 107 6.26 7.16 -3.05
C GLN A 107 5.92 7.44 -4.52
N GLY A 108 4.90 8.26 -4.79
CA GLY A 108 4.52 8.65 -6.15
C GLY A 108 5.67 9.35 -6.87
N LYS A 109 6.35 10.28 -6.17
CA LYS A 109 7.56 10.93 -6.69
C LYS A 109 8.69 9.93 -6.94
N ALA A 110 8.96 8.99 -6.04
CA ALA A 110 10.00 7.98 -6.22
C ALA A 110 9.72 7.10 -7.45
N GLY A 111 8.46 6.69 -7.66
CA GLY A 111 8.03 5.97 -8.85
C GLY A 111 8.25 6.78 -10.12
N ALA A 112 7.96 8.09 -10.09
CA ALA A 112 8.17 8.97 -11.25
C ALA A 112 9.65 9.22 -11.53
N VAL A 113 10.50 9.39 -10.52
CA VAL A 113 11.96 9.45 -10.67
C VAL A 113 12.48 8.16 -11.33
N LEU A 114 12.01 7.00 -10.88
CA LEU A 114 12.38 5.74 -11.51
C LEU A 114 11.94 5.70 -12.97
N ALA A 115 10.68 6.02 -13.26
CA ALA A 115 10.12 5.95 -14.61
C ALA A 115 10.80 6.95 -15.57
N VAL A 116 10.91 8.22 -15.18
CA VAL A 116 11.37 9.30 -16.07
C VAL A 116 12.88 9.40 -16.09
N ASP A 117 13.52 9.49 -14.90
CA ASP A 117 14.96 9.83 -14.82
C ASP A 117 15.84 8.60 -14.98
N LYS A 118 15.36 7.40 -14.60
CA LYS A 118 16.16 6.16 -14.67
C LYS A 118 15.81 5.29 -15.88
N LEU A 119 14.52 5.11 -16.17
CA LEU A 119 14.06 4.30 -17.31
C LEU A 119 13.88 5.12 -18.58
N GLY A 120 13.89 6.46 -18.50
CA GLY A 120 13.82 7.36 -19.64
C GLY A 120 12.44 7.46 -20.29
N ALA A 121 11.39 7.06 -19.58
CA ALA A 121 10.03 7.07 -20.10
C ALA A 121 9.58 8.49 -20.49
N LYS A 122 8.88 8.58 -21.62
CA LYS A 122 8.36 9.84 -22.18
C LYS A 122 6.84 9.82 -22.37
N ARG A 123 6.27 8.65 -22.58
CA ARG A 123 4.84 8.45 -22.84
C ARG A 123 4.28 7.43 -21.85
N ILE A 124 3.74 7.91 -20.75
CA ILE A 124 3.38 7.07 -19.61
C ILE A 124 1.86 6.90 -19.53
N SER A 125 1.40 5.67 -19.41
CA SER A 125 0.02 5.37 -19.04
C SER A 125 -0.08 5.06 -17.56
N ILE A 126 -1.10 5.60 -16.89
CA ILE A 126 -1.41 5.33 -15.50
C ILE A 126 -2.62 4.41 -15.42
N ILE A 127 -2.51 3.34 -14.63
CA ILE A 127 -3.64 2.50 -14.22
C ILE A 127 -3.70 2.56 -12.68
N ALA A 128 -4.73 3.19 -12.13
CA ALA A 128 -4.85 3.41 -10.69
C ALA A 128 -6.13 2.80 -10.12
N VAL A 129 -6.06 2.18 -8.94
CA VAL A 129 -7.27 1.79 -8.24
C VAL A 129 -8.08 3.05 -7.85
N ASP A 130 -9.39 3.02 -8.05
CA ASP A 130 -10.28 4.15 -7.75
C ASP A 130 -10.58 4.24 -6.24
N LEU A 131 -9.52 4.52 -5.49
CA LEU A 131 -9.48 4.75 -4.05
C LEU A 131 -8.58 5.94 -3.75
N ASP A 132 -8.65 6.47 -2.52
CA ASP A 132 -7.76 7.53 -2.03
C ASP A 132 -6.28 7.19 -2.24
N TYR A 133 -5.90 5.93 -1.99
CA TYR A 133 -4.55 5.40 -2.21
C TYR A 133 -4.08 5.56 -3.66
N GLY A 134 -4.86 5.03 -4.62
CA GLY A 134 -4.49 5.10 -6.03
C GLY A 134 -4.45 6.52 -6.57
N SER A 135 -5.39 7.35 -6.14
CA SER A 135 -5.49 8.75 -6.56
C SER A 135 -4.32 9.59 -6.05
N GLU A 136 -3.91 9.40 -4.78
CA GLU A 136 -2.77 10.12 -4.18
C GLU A 136 -1.45 9.78 -4.87
N LEU A 137 -1.17 8.50 -5.05
CA LEU A 137 0.08 8.05 -5.69
C LEU A 137 0.15 8.44 -7.16
N ALA A 138 -0.96 8.27 -7.90
CA ALA A 138 -1.04 8.64 -9.30
C ALA A 138 -0.91 10.16 -9.50
N GLY A 139 -1.54 10.96 -8.65
CA GLY A 139 -1.47 12.43 -8.74
C GLY A 139 -0.05 12.95 -8.54
N THR A 140 0.64 12.47 -7.52
CA THR A 140 2.04 12.87 -7.23
C THR A 140 3.02 12.36 -8.30
N PHE A 141 2.79 11.15 -8.81
CA PHE A 141 3.56 10.62 -9.94
C PHE A 141 3.39 11.49 -11.18
N GLU A 142 2.15 11.80 -11.54
CA GLU A 142 1.80 12.61 -12.71
C GLU A 142 2.41 14.00 -12.64
N GLU A 143 2.33 14.67 -11.48
CA GLU A 143 2.90 16.00 -11.26
C GLU A 143 4.40 16.01 -11.54
N TYR A 144 5.14 15.07 -10.95
CA TYR A 144 6.58 14.97 -11.16
C TYR A 144 6.92 14.61 -12.62
N ALA A 145 6.24 13.62 -13.19
CA ALA A 145 6.51 13.16 -14.55
C ALA A 145 6.33 14.28 -15.59
N LYS A 146 5.23 15.05 -15.49
CA LYS A 146 4.98 16.21 -16.34
C LYS A 146 6.03 17.31 -16.17
N ALA A 147 6.40 17.62 -14.93
CA ALA A 147 7.43 18.64 -14.65
C ALA A 147 8.82 18.26 -15.20
N HIS A 148 9.07 16.96 -15.43
CA HIS A 148 10.34 16.43 -15.95
C HIS A 148 10.24 15.97 -17.42
N GLY A 149 9.22 16.44 -18.15
CA GLY A 149 9.11 16.32 -19.60
C GLY A 149 8.58 15.00 -20.10
N ALA A 150 7.90 14.21 -19.26
CA ALA A 150 7.10 13.08 -19.70
C ALA A 150 5.64 13.50 -19.92
N GLU A 151 4.96 12.80 -20.83
CA GLU A 151 3.54 12.97 -21.12
C GLU A 151 2.75 11.83 -20.46
N ILE A 152 1.66 12.14 -19.77
CA ILE A 152 0.68 11.15 -19.36
C ILE A 152 -0.32 10.98 -20.50
N VAL A 153 -0.16 9.88 -21.22
CA VAL A 153 -0.92 9.62 -22.45
C VAL A 153 -2.25 8.89 -22.22
N SER A 154 -2.43 8.26 -21.07
CA SER A 154 -3.73 7.81 -20.57
C SER A 154 -3.72 7.70 -19.03
N TYR A 155 -4.91 7.81 -18.46
CA TYR A 155 -5.15 7.59 -17.05
C TYR A 155 -6.46 6.82 -16.92
N ASP A 156 -6.34 5.56 -16.55
CA ASP A 156 -7.45 4.63 -16.40
C ASP A 156 -7.64 4.30 -14.91
N LYS A 157 -8.84 4.59 -14.37
CA LYS A 157 -9.25 4.19 -13.02
C LYS A 157 -9.95 2.85 -13.07
N VAL A 158 -9.65 1.99 -12.11
CA VAL A 158 -10.19 0.63 -12.02
C VAL A 158 -10.78 0.40 -10.63
N ALA A 159 -11.91 -0.31 -10.55
CA ALA A 159 -12.52 -0.65 -9.27
C ALA A 159 -11.68 -1.72 -8.55
N MET A 160 -11.76 -1.76 -7.21
CA MET A 160 -11.05 -2.77 -6.40
C MET A 160 -11.44 -4.21 -6.76
N SER A 161 -12.65 -4.41 -7.30
CA SER A 161 -13.17 -5.70 -7.73
C SER A 161 -12.78 -6.11 -9.15
N ASP A 162 -12.17 -5.22 -9.93
CA ASP A 162 -11.85 -5.49 -11.32
C ASP A 162 -10.72 -6.52 -11.44
N ASN A 163 -10.88 -7.44 -12.37
CA ASN A 163 -9.91 -8.48 -12.68
C ASN A 163 -9.71 -8.68 -14.19
N GLU A 164 -10.41 -7.89 -15.02
CA GLU A 164 -10.37 -7.96 -16.48
C GLU A 164 -9.95 -6.60 -17.06
N PHE A 165 -8.78 -6.55 -17.67
CA PHE A 165 -8.14 -5.34 -18.17
C PHE A 165 -7.88 -5.38 -19.69
N THR A 166 -8.40 -6.38 -20.40
CA THR A 166 -8.16 -6.61 -21.84
C THR A 166 -8.50 -5.38 -22.67
N SER A 167 -9.60 -4.68 -22.36
CA SER A 167 -10.00 -3.48 -23.09
C SER A 167 -9.02 -2.33 -22.90
N ILE A 168 -8.56 -2.11 -21.66
CA ILE A 168 -7.53 -1.10 -21.34
C ILE A 168 -6.24 -1.43 -22.09
N ILE A 169 -5.75 -2.66 -21.94
CA ILE A 169 -4.48 -3.08 -22.53
C ILE A 169 -4.52 -3.05 -24.06
N THR A 170 -5.66 -3.43 -24.66
CA THR A 170 -5.85 -3.34 -26.12
C THR A 170 -5.79 -1.88 -26.59
N LYS A 171 -6.49 -0.97 -25.90
CA LYS A 171 -6.40 0.49 -26.15
C LYS A 171 -4.96 0.98 -26.03
N LEU A 172 -4.24 0.58 -24.96
CA LEU A 172 -2.85 0.97 -24.76
C LEU A 172 -1.96 0.49 -25.91
N LYS A 173 -2.12 -0.75 -26.35
CA LYS A 173 -1.31 -1.32 -27.43
C LYS A 173 -1.60 -0.70 -28.79
N GLN A 174 -2.86 -0.52 -29.14
CA GLN A 174 -3.26 -0.10 -30.49
C GLN A 174 -3.22 1.41 -30.69
N ASP A 175 -3.76 2.15 -29.74
CA ASP A 175 -4.06 3.57 -29.89
C ASP A 175 -3.08 4.47 -29.14
N VAL A 176 -2.85 4.19 -27.84
CA VAL A 176 -2.08 5.07 -26.94
C VAL A 176 -0.58 4.91 -27.12
N LYS A 177 -0.10 3.67 -27.21
CA LYS A 177 1.32 3.29 -27.37
C LYS A 177 2.23 3.95 -26.33
N PRO A 178 2.03 3.67 -25.04
CA PRO A 178 2.93 4.14 -24.01
C PRO A 178 4.29 3.42 -24.11
N ASP A 179 5.32 4.04 -23.57
CA ASP A 179 6.63 3.41 -23.36
C ASP A 179 6.83 2.90 -21.93
N LEU A 180 5.88 3.20 -21.02
CA LEU A 180 5.83 2.70 -19.66
C LEU A 180 4.40 2.74 -19.12
N ILE A 181 4.06 1.77 -18.23
CA ILE A 181 2.83 1.79 -17.43
C ILE A 181 3.19 2.03 -15.97
N TYR A 182 2.56 3.03 -15.35
CA TYR A 182 2.58 3.21 -13.90
C TYR A 182 1.31 2.63 -13.27
N MET A 183 1.49 1.76 -12.28
CA MET A 183 0.40 1.07 -11.61
C MET A 183 0.31 1.50 -10.13
N ALA A 184 -0.59 2.43 -9.84
CA ALA A 184 -0.97 2.78 -8.47
C ALA A 184 -2.07 1.83 -7.97
N ASN A 185 -1.70 0.57 -7.75
CA ASN A 185 -2.63 -0.55 -7.54
C ASN A 185 -2.11 -1.52 -6.48
N TYR A 186 -2.90 -2.59 -6.26
CA TYR A 186 -2.55 -3.70 -5.41
C TYR A 186 -2.10 -4.93 -6.22
N TYR A 187 -1.50 -5.90 -5.53
CA TYR A 187 -0.91 -7.09 -6.14
C TYR A 187 -1.86 -7.87 -7.07
N ALA A 188 -3.15 -7.95 -6.70
CA ALA A 188 -4.13 -8.69 -7.50
C ALA A 188 -4.31 -8.06 -8.90
N HIS A 189 -4.51 -6.73 -8.96
CA HIS A 189 -4.59 -6.00 -10.23
C HIS A 189 -3.29 -6.12 -11.03
N ALA A 190 -2.14 -5.90 -10.37
CA ALA A 190 -0.84 -5.96 -11.04
C ALA A 190 -0.60 -7.34 -11.65
N SER A 191 -0.95 -8.42 -10.94
CA SER A 191 -0.82 -9.78 -11.46
C SER A 191 -1.62 -9.99 -12.73
N GLU A 192 -2.88 -9.54 -12.75
CA GLU A 192 -3.76 -9.71 -13.92
C GLU A 192 -3.35 -8.79 -15.07
N VAL A 193 -3.00 -7.54 -14.82
CA VAL A 193 -2.48 -6.63 -15.85
C VAL A 193 -1.23 -7.20 -16.50
N MET A 194 -0.26 -7.66 -15.69
CA MET A 194 0.98 -8.25 -16.23
C MET A 194 0.72 -9.48 -17.10
N LYS A 195 -0.17 -10.40 -16.67
CA LYS A 195 -0.57 -11.58 -17.47
C LYS A 195 -1.25 -11.16 -18.78
N GLN A 196 -2.18 -10.22 -18.70
CA GLN A 196 -2.94 -9.78 -19.87
C GLN A 196 -2.07 -8.96 -20.83
N CYS A 197 -1.11 -8.16 -20.35
CA CYS A 197 -0.09 -7.50 -21.17
C CYS A 197 0.71 -8.53 -21.97
N LYS A 198 1.21 -9.59 -21.33
CA LYS A 198 1.96 -10.66 -22.02
C LYS A 198 1.07 -11.40 -23.03
N THR A 199 -0.16 -11.74 -22.68
CA THR A 199 -1.11 -12.43 -23.56
C THR A 199 -1.44 -11.62 -24.79
N LEU A 200 -1.64 -10.31 -24.63
CA LEU A 200 -1.98 -9.38 -25.73
C LEU A 200 -0.75 -8.83 -26.46
N GLY A 201 0.46 -9.15 -25.99
CA GLY A 201 1.71 -8.71 -26.57
C GLY A 201 1.96 -7.20 -26.45
N LEU A 202 1.60 -6.61 -25.31
CA LEU A 202 2.05 -5.29 -24.89
C LEU A 202 3.27 -5.47 -23.99
N ASP A 203 4.45 -5.21 -24.54
CA ASP A 203 5.73 -5.41 -23.85
C ASP A 203 6.38 -4.05 -23.57
N VAL A 204 6.03 -3.48 -22.42
CA VAL A 204 6.58 -2.22 -21.91
C VAL A 204 6.91 -2.38 -20.42
N PRO A 205 7.91 -1.66 -19.89
CA PRO A 205 8.18 -1.64 -18.45
C PRO A 205 6.94 -1.23 -17.65
N VAL A 206 6.78 -1.86 -16.49
CA VAL A 206 5.72 -1.52 -15.53
C VAL A 206 6.36 -1.07 -14.24
N VAL A 207 5.96 0.08 -13.72
CA VAL A 207 6.36 0.58 -12.40
C VAL A 207 5.16 0.48 -11.47
N GLY A 208 5.24 -0.36 -10.47
CA GLY A 208 4.24 -0.55 -9.43
C GLY A 208 4.59 0.20 -8.12
N THR A 209 3.66 0.18 -7.20
CA THR A 209 3.76 0.74 -5.85
C THR A 209 3.95 -0.36 -4.81
N GLU A 210 4.16 0.01 -3.53
CA GLU A 210 4.32 -0.97 -2.45
C GLU A 210 3.12 -1.89 -2.27
N GLY A 211 1.92 -1.47 -2.72
CA GLY A 211 0.72 -2.33 -2.73
C GLY A 211 0.86 -3.57 -3.62
N VAL A 212 1.85 -3.58 -4.52
CA VAL A 212 2.21 -4.73 -5.35
C VAL A 212 3.26 -5.61 -4.67
N ASP A 213 4.03 -5.08 -3.71
CA ASP A 213 5.14 -5.77 -3.05
C ASP A 213 4.66 -6.88 -2.12
N SER A 214 4.27 -8.02 -2.67
CA SER A 214 3.79 -9.18 -1.93
C SER A 214 4.23 -10.51 -2.56
N TRP A 215 4.30 -11.54 -1.74
CA TRP A 215 4.51 -12.91 -2.24
C TRP A 215 3.36 -13.37 -3.12
N GLN A 216 2.14 -12.96 -2.80
CA GLN A 216 0.95 -13.26 -3.57
C GLN A 216 1.06 -12.75 -5.01
N PHE A 217 1.71 -11.59 -5.21
CA PHE A 217 2.00 -11.11 -6.57
C PHE A 217 2.87 -12.12 -7.33
N LEU A 218 3.98 -12.57 -6.74
CA LEU A 218 4.91 -13.50 -7.39
C LEU A 218 4.25 -14.86 -7.66
N GLU A 219 3.48 -15.38 -6.71
CA GLU A 219 2.73 -16.62 -6.86
C GLU A 219 1.68 -16.53 -7.99
N THR A 220 0.96 -15.40 -8.04
CA THR A 220 -0.14 -15.21 -9.00
C THR A 220 0.37 -14.83 -10.39
N ALA A 221 1.30 -13.91 -10.51
CA ALA A 221 1.85 -13.48 -11.78
C ALA A 221 2.82 -14.51 -12.39
N GLY A 222 3.55 -15.24 -11.55
CA GLY A 222 4.54 -16.22 -11.97
C GLY A 222 5.56 -15.62 -12.93
N LYS A 223 5.80 -16.27 -14.08
CA LYS A 223 6.72 -15.77 -15.11
C LYS A 223 6.31 -14.43 -15.74
N ASN A 224 5.07 -13.99 -15.53
CA ASN A 224 4.62 -12.70 -16.05
C ASN A 224 5.07 -11.53 -15.18
N ALA A 225 5.67 -11.78 -14.02
CA ALA A 225 6.23 -10.74 -13.14
C ALA A 225 7.48 -10.05 -13.74
N ASP A 226 8.13 -10.66 -14.72
CA ASP A 226 9.31 -10.11 -15.35
C ASP A 226 9.02 -8.77 -16.05
N GLY A 227 9.84 -7.76 -15.77
CA GLY A 227 9.69 -6.40 -16.28
C GLY A 227 8.91 -5.46 -15.37
N LEU A 228 8.50 -5.93 -14.18
CA LEU A 228 7.98 -5.06 -13.13
C LEU A 228 9.12 -4.45 -12.31
N TYR A 229 9.04 -3.15 -12.11
CA TYR A 229 9.77 -2.40 -11.09
C TYR A 229 8.77 -1.95 -10.03
N LEU A 230 9.18 -1.75 -8.80
CA LEU A 230 8.29 -1.27 -7.76
C LEU A 230 9.00 -0.32 -6.78
N THR A 231 8.21 0.55 -6.16
CA THR A 231 8.63 1.25 -4.95
C THR A 231 8.22 0.40 -3.74
N THR A 232 9.05 0.38 -2.70
CA THR A 232 8.77 -0.38 -1.48
C THR A 232 9.23 0.38 -0.25
N ASN A 233 8.64 0.06 0.89
CA ASN A 233 9.01 0.62 2.19
C ASN A 233 10.14 -0.14 2.88
N MET A 234 10.46 -1.34 2.41
CA MET A 234 11.42 -2.22 3.07
C MET A 234 12.33 -2.90 2.04
N ASP A 235 13.63 -2.78 2.27
CA ASP A 235 14.61 -3.62 1.59
C ASP A 235 14.59 -5.03 2.22
N ARG A 236 14.17 -6.02 1.44
CA ARG A 236 14.11 -7.43 1.88
C ARG A 236 15.48 -8.06 2.09
N ASP A 237 16.51 -7.49 1.46
CA ASP A 237 17.91 -7.91 1.59
C ASP A 237 18.65 -7.14 2.70
N THR A 238 17.94 -6.33 3.48
CA THR A 238 18.51 -5.58 4.60
C THR A 238 19.24 -6.50 5.57
N LYS A 239 20.36 -6.00 6.12
CA LYS A 239 21.13 -6.68 7.16
C LYS A 239 20.74 -6.25 8.57
N ASP A 240 19.69 -5.43 8.71
CA ASP A 240 19.17 -5.05 10.02
C ASP A 240 18.69 -6.29 10.80
N GLU A 241 19.27 -6.50 11.98
CA GLU A 241 19.03 -7.70 12.77
C GLU A 241 17.59 -7.82 13.27
N ASN A 242 16.95 -6.71 13.60
CA ASN A 242 15.55 -6.70 14.05
C ASN A 242 14.60 -7.10 12.92
N THR A 243 14.82 -6.54 11.73
CA THR A 243 14.05 -6.87 10.53
C THR A 243 14.24 -8.35 10.15
N GLN A 244 15.46 -8.85 10.16
CA GLN A 244 15.76 -10.26 9.86
C GLN A 244 15.13 -11.20 10.90
N LYS A 245 15.20 -10.85 12.19
CA LYS A 245 14.54 -11.61 13.27
C LYS A 245 13.03 -11.65 13.03
N PHE A 246 12.41 -10.48 12.79
CA PHE A 246 10.98 -10.40 12.53
C PHE A 246 10.56 -11.29 11.35
N MET A 247 11.24 -11.18 10.21
CA MET A 247 10.94 -11.99 9.04
C MET A 247 11.05 -13.50 9.31
N LYS A 248 12.09 -13.91 10.06
CA LYS A 248 12.28 -15.31 10.46
C LYS A 248 11.15 -15.79 11.36
N ASP A 249 10.81 -15.03 12.37
CA ASP A 249 9.80 -15.40 13.37
C ASP A 249 8.39 -15.39 12.76
N TYR A 250 8.11 -14.44 11.86
CA TYR A 250 6.86 -14.40 11.10
C TYR A 250 6.70 -15.65 10.23
N ARG A 251 7.73 -16.01 9.47
CA ARG A 251 7.73 -17.23 8.65
C ARG A 251 7.54 -18.49 9.48
N ALA A 252 8.24 -18.60 10.59
CA ALA A 252 8.14 -19.76 11.49
C ALA A 252 6.74 -19.90 12.11
N THR A 253 6.07 -18.77 12.42
CA THR A 253 4.77 -18.78 13.10
C THR A 253 3.61 -18.97 12.13
N TYR A 254 3.66 -18.35 10.95
CA TYR A 254 2.53 -18.29 10.02
C TYR A 254 2.77 -19.07 8.72
N ASN A 255 3.93 -19.68 8.57
CA ASN A 255 4.32 -20.47 7.38
C ASN A 255 4.19 -19.69 6.06
N LYS A 256 4.56 -18.38 6.10
CA LYS A 256 4.46 -17.47 4.96
C LYS A 256 5.73 -16.64 4.78
#